data_ac4c0e8a52008ad6bc07f0cb78127d87
#
_entry.id   ac4c0e8a52008ad6bc07f0cb78127d87
#
_cell.length_a   1.000
_cell.length_b   1.000
_cell.length_c   1.000
_cell.angle_alpha   90.00
_cell.angle_beta   90.00
_cell.angle_gamma   90.00
#
_symmetry.space_group_name_H-M   'P 1'
#
loop_
_entity.id
_entity.type
_entity.pdbx_description
1 polymer ?
#
loop_
_entity_poly.entity_id
_entity_poly.type
_entity_poly.pdbx_seq_one_letter_code
_entity_poly.pdbx_strand_id
1 'polypeptide(L)'
;SFQYRFLTKVYAAMMDVSNIEPDIVVNRVMSFEELFNRTFKDTIGLAVLCFSAAERPQVEYQTIYYRALAIYNQMKDLQRSLTNDLDVVYAGILAMSSNVKEDVVDELVIMDDLLVNEYRLPKDFSRRLSYALAFCDGTATQKVQNAMEFIEPCTSKWNRRIGYIYYILHAVVANISIPLDTIQKDYDDVMEYLKKSRQYGWFSKPERSLHACMILLSYYVGNNTSIYTLTNAILYTIALMRALAQRSSR
;
A
#
# COMPACT_ATOMS: atom_id res chain seq x y z
N SER A 1 -4.81 2.95 -26.34
CA SER A 1 -5.67 3.54 -25.36
C SER A 1 -4.94 4.44 -24.38
N PHE A 2 -5.57 5.52 -23.94
CA PHE A 2 -4.94 6.58 -23.14
C PHE A 2 -4.63 6.16 -21.68
N GLN A 3 -5.23 5.08 -21.20
CA GLN A 3 -5.01 4.53 -19.86
C GLN A 3 -3.57 4.07 -19.66
N TYR A 4 -2.99 3.47 -20.67
CA TYR A 4 -1.63 2.93 -20.61
C TYR A 4 -0.53 3.99 -20.63
N ARG A 5 -0.76 5.20 -21.17
CA ARG A 5 0.31 6.22 -21.27
C ARG A 5 0.78 6.80 -19.94
N PHE A 6 -0.12 6.93 -18.96
CA PHE A 6 0.28 7.40 -17.62
C PHE A 6 0.97 6.28 -16.86
N LEU A 7 0.41 5.07 -16.91
CA LEU A 7 1.01 3.89 -16.34
C LEU A 7 2.38 3.61 -16.95
N THR A 8 2.58 3.82 -18.24
CA THR A 8 3.89 3.66 -18.90
C THR A 8 4.98 4.52 -18.25
N LYS A 9 4.67 5.75 -17.83
CA LYS A 9 5.66 6.60 -17.14
C LYS A 9 5.98 6.10 -15.72
N VAL A 10 4.96 5.63 -14.99
CA VAL A 10 5.13 5.02 -13.67
C VAL A 10 5.97 3.75 -13.81
N TYR A 11 5.64 2.91 -14.77
CA TYR A 11 6.37 1.66 -15.05
C TYR A 11 7.80 1.90 -15.52
N ALA A 12 8.03 2.90 -16.37
CA ALA A 12 9.38 3.29 -16.76
C ALA A 12 10.20 3.74 -15.55
N ALA A 13 9.62 4.52 -14.64
CA ALA A 13 10.29 4.92 -13.41
C ALA A 13 10.57 3.73 -12.47
N MET A 14 9.67 2.75 -12.42
CA MET A 14 9.88 1.50 -11.64
C MET A 14 10.99 0.66 -12.24
N MET A 15 11.05 0.54 -13.57
CA MET A 15 12.10 -0.19 -14.26
C MET A 15 13.46 0.50 -14.09
N ASP A 16 13.50 1.83 -14.08
CA ASP A 16 14.72 2.62 -13.88
C ASP A 16 15.31 2.43 -12.47
N VAL A 17 14.46 2.22 -11.48
CA VAL A 17 14.86 1.95 -10.07
C VAL A 17 15.17 0.46 -9.84
N SER A 18 14.66 -0.44 -10.66
CA SER A 18 14.95 -1.87 -10.57
C SER A 18 16.38 -2.14 -11.10
N ASN A 19 17.17 -2.91 -10.34
CA ASN A 19 18.48 -3.39 -10.80
C ASN A 19 18.37 -4.57 -11.80
N ILE A 20 17.23 -4.68 -12.51
CA ILE A 20 16.93 -5.79 -13.42
C ILE A 20 16.83 -5.20 -14.84
N GLU A 21 17.43 -5.88 -15.80
CA GLU A 21 17.33 -5.51 -17.21
C GLU A 21 15.87 -5.33 -17.66
N PRO A 22 15.50 -4.23 -18.34
CA PRO A 22 14.12 -3.91 -18.70
C PRO A 22 13.37 -5.02 -19.44
N ASP A 23 14.03 -5.70 -20.37
CA ASP A 23 13.43 -6.81 -21.13
C ASP A 23 13.09 -8.00 -20.24
N ILE A 24 13.90 -8.25 -19.20
CA ILE A 24 13.63 -9.30 -18.21
C ILE A 24 12.39 -8.91 -17.38
N VAL A 25 12.31 -7.65 -16.97
CA VAL A 25 11.14 -7.14 -16.20
C VAL A 25 9.87 -7.28 -17.03
N VAL A 26 9.89 -6.85 -18.29
CA VAL A 26 8.72 -6.93 -19.18
C VAL A 26 8.28 -8.40 -19.36
N ASN A 27 9.19 -9.31 -19.63
CA ASN A 27 8.87 -10.73 -19.78
C ASN A 27 8.29 -11.34 -18.50
N ARG A 28 8.81 -10.96 -17.34
CA ARG A 28 8.30 -11.40 -16.03
C ARG A 28 6.90 -10.85 -15.76
N VAL A 29 6.65 -9.55 -16.03
CA VAL A 29 5.34 -8.93 -15.91
C VAL A 29 4.33 -9.66 -16.78
N MET A 30 4.63 -9.92 -18.05
CA MET A 30 3.74 -10.62 -18.97
C MET A 30 3.44 -12.05 -18.51
N SER A 31 4.45 -12.77 -18.02
CA SER A 31 4.27 -14.13 -17.52
C SER A 31 3.39 -14.20 -16.27
N PHE A 32 3.53 -13.21 -15.37
CA PHE A 32 2.71 -13.11 -14.17
C PHE A 32 1.29 -12.67 -14.50
N GLU A 33 1.13 -11.70 -15.42
CA GLU A 33 -0.16 -11.22 -15.90
C GLU A 33 -0.97 -12.35 -16.53
N GLU A 34 -0.37 -13.16 -17.41
CA GLU A 34 -1.04 -14.29 -18.04
C GLU A 34 -1.60 -15.29 -17.01
N LEU A 35 -0.88 -15.52 -15.91
CA LEU A 35 -1.32 -16.38 -14.84
C LEU A 35 -2.52 -15.80 -14.07
N PHE A 36 -2.46 -14.53 -13.73
CA PHE A 36 -3.50 -13.84 -12.94
C PHE A 36 -4.76 -13.54 -13.76
N ASN A 37 -4.65 -13.21 -15.03
CA ASN A 37 -5.79 -12.93 -15.92
C ASN A 37 -6.72 -14.13 -16.11
N ARG A 38 -6.29 -15.34 -15.77
CA ARG A 38 -7.15 -16.56 -15.77
C ARG A 38 -8.30 -16.45 -14.76
N THR A 39 -8.10 -15.73 -13.68
CA THR A 39 -9.07 -15.63 -12.58
C THR A 39 -9.52 -14.20 -12.30
N PHE A 40 -8.64 -13.24 -12.44
CA PHE A 40 -8.89 -11.85 -12.16
C PHE A 40 -8.98 -11.10 -13.47
N LYS A 41 -10.07 -10.34 -13.66
CA LYS A 41 -10.23 -9.51 -14.87
C LYS A 41 -9.16 -8.42 -14.88
N ASP A 42 -8.74 -8.04 -16.09
CA ASP A 42 -7.80 -6.94 -16.33
C ASP A 42 -8.25 -5.66 -15.62
N THR A 43 -7.58 -5.37 -14.52
CA THR A 43 -7.78 -4.17 -13.71
C THR A 43 -6.45 -3.45 -13.59
N ILE A 44 -6.53 -2.16 -13.33
CA ILE A 44 -5.31 -1.36 -13.08
C ILE A 44 -4.55 -1.89 -11.86
N GLY A 45 -5.28 -2.47 -10.89
CA GLY A 45 -4.68 -3.13 -9.73
C GLY A 45 -3.82 -4.33 -10.11
N LEU A 46 -4.27 -5.11 -11.08
CA LEU A 46 -3.51 -6.25 -11.57
C LEU A 46 -2.15 -5.82 -12.16
N ALA A 47 -2.11 -4.73 -12.90
CA ALA A 47 -0.86 -4.21 -13.44
C ALA A 47 0.14 -3.83 -12.32
N VAL A 48 -0.32 -3.17 -11.24
CA VAL A 48 0.53 -2.86 -10.07
C VAL A 48 1.08 -4.14 -9.45
N LEU A 49 0.23 -5.16 -9.30
CA LEU A 49 0.62 -6.45 -8.74
C LEU A 49 1.66 -7.15 -9.62
N CYS A 50 1.45 -7.17 -10.95
CA CYS A 50 2.37 -7.79 -11.90
C CYS A 50 3.77 -7.15 -11.85
N PHE A 51 3.84 -5.83 -11.74
CA PHE A 51 5.12 -5.15 -11.58
C PHE A 51 5.79 -5.46 -10.24
N SER A 52 5.03 -5.46 -9.15
CA SER A 52 5.57 -5.84 -7.83
C SER A 52 6.09 -7.29 -7.82
N ALA A 53 5.43 -8.18 -8.54
CA ALA A 53 5.83 -9.58 -8.66
C ALA A 53 7.03 -9.77 -9.60
N ALA A 54 7.27 -8.88 -10.56
CA ALA A 54 8.40 -8.99 -11.49
C ALA A 54 9.78 -8.92 -10.80
N GLU A 55 9.84 -8.37 -9.59
CA GLU A 55 11.04 -8.39 -8.74
C GLU A 55 11.32 -9.78 -8.15
N ARG A 56 10.33 -10.69 -8.16
CA ARG A 56 10.46 -12.05 -7.65
C ARG A 56 10.95 -13.01 -8.74
N PRO A 57 11.62 -14.11 -8.36
CA PRO A 57 11.95 -15.18 -9.30
C PRO A 57 10.70 -15.78 -9.93
N GLN A 58 10.72 -16.03 -11.24
CA GLN A 58 9.57 -16.58 -11.97
C GLN A 58 9.08 -17.93 -11.43
N VAL A 59 9.98 -18.71 -10.84
CA VAL A 59 9.66 -20.00 -10.19
C VAL A 59 8.64 -19.85 -9.05
N GLU A 60 8.55 -18.69 -8.43
CA GLU A 60 7.63 -18.40 -7.33
C GLU A 60 6.22 -18.01 -7.81
N TYR A 61 6.02 -17.66 -9.08
CA TYR A 61 4.77 -17.06 -9.57
C TYR A 61 3.55 -17.94 -9.35
N GLN A 62 3.68 -19.23 -9.54
CA GLN A 62 2.59 -20.16 -9.35
C GLN A 62 2.20 -20.27 -7.85
N THR A 63 3.17 -20.29 -6.97
CA THR A 63 2.95 -20.31 -5.52
C THR A 63 2.29 -19.00 -5.07
N ILE A 64 2.78 -17.85 -5.55
CA ILE A 64 2.20 -16.53 -5.27
C ILE A 64 0.74 -16.48 -5.74
N TYR A 65 0.46 -16.96 -6.96
CA TYR A 65 -0.89 -16.99 -7.52
C TYR A 65 -1.87 -17.81 -6.64
N TYR A 66 -1.53 -19.05 -6.30
CA TYR A 66 -2.42 -19.89 -5.48
C TYR A 66 -2.61 -19.34 -4.08
N ARG A 67 -1.57 -18.78 -3.47
CA ARG A 67 -1.67 -18.13 -2.16
C ARG A 67 -2.53 -16.87 -2.24
N ALA A 68 -2.35 -16.03 -3.25
CA ALA A 68 -3.17 -14.85 -3.48
C ALA A 68 -4.64 -15.20 -3.70
N LEU A 69 -4.92 -16.25 -4.48
CA LEU A 69 -6.26 -16.74 -4.72
C LEU A 69 -6.91 -17.26 -3.43
N ALA A 70 -6.17 -17.98 -2.59
CA ALA A 70 -6.67 -18.45 -1.30
C ALA A 70 -7.02 -17.28 -0.38
N ILE A 71 -6.11 -16.30 -0.21
CA ILE A 71 -6.34 -15.09 0.59
C ILE A 71 -7.57 -14.31 0.05
N TYR A 72 -7.63 -14.08 -1.25
CA TYR A 72 -8.75 -13.35 -1.88
C TYR A 72 -10.09 -14.04 -1.65
N ASN A 73 -10.15 -15.37 -1.80
CA ASN A 73 -11.38 -16.13 -1.57
C ASN A 73 -11.81 -16.08 -0.11
N GLN A 74 -10.89 -16.21 0.86
CA GLN A 74 -11.19 -16.05 2.29
C GLN A 74 -11.71 -14.64 2.59
N MET A 75 -11.08 -13.59 2.06
CA MET A 75 -11.56 -12.20 2.19
C MET A 75 -12.97 -12.05 1.63
N LYS A 76 -13.25 -12.66 0.48
CA LYS A 76 -14.55 -12.61 -0.18
C LYS A 76 -15.63 -13.36 0.62
N ASP A 77 -15.29 -14.48 1.24
CA ASP A 77 -16.23 -15.26 2.05
C ASP A 77 -16.61 -14.53 3.35
N LEU A 78 -15.65 -13.88 3.99
CA LEU A 78 -15.87 -13.12 5.21
C LEU A 78 -16.57 -11.76 4.97
N GLN A 79 -16.32 -11.11 3.84
CA GLN A 79 -16.80 -9.75 3.59
C GLN A 79 -17.25 -9.53 2.13
N ARG A 80 -18.15 -10.35 1.63
CA ARG A 80 -18.63 -10.37 0.24
C ARG A 80 -19.01 -9.00 -0.34
N SER A 81 -19.69 -8.17 0.45
CA SER A 81 -20.21 -6.87 -0.01
C SER A 81 -19.14 -5.81 -0.21
N LEU A 82 -17.91 -6.07 0.22
CA LEU A 82 -16.84 -5.09 0.26
C LEU A 82 -15.62 -5.51 -0.57
N THR A 83 -15.52 -6.76 -1.00
CA THR A 83 -14.39 -7.25 -1.79
C THR A 83 -14.50 -6.76 -3.22
N ASN A 84 -13.50 -6.05 -3.69
CA ASN A 84 -13.44 -5.43 -5.01
C ASN A 84 -12.10 -5.75 -5.72
N ASP A 85 -11.95 -5.25 -6.95
CA ASP A 85 -10.78 -5.54 -7.78
C ASP A 85 -9.44 -5.06 -7.18
N LEU A 86 -9.47 -4.05 -6.29
CA LEU A 86 -8.27 -3.58 -5.58
C LEU A 86 -7.82 -4.58 -4.50
N ASP A 87 -8.73 -5.38 -3.96
CA ASP A 87 -8.41 -6.38 -2.94
C ASP A 87 -7.54 -7.50 -3.51
N VAL A 88 -7.60 -7.74 -4.82
CA VAL A 88 -6.68 -8.63 -5.54
C VAL A 88 -5.23 -8.19 -5.39
N VAL A 89 -4.99 -6.88 -5.48
CA VAL A 89 -3.63 -6.31 -5.31
C VAL A 89 -3.11 -6.61 -3.91
N TYR A 90 -3.94 -6.35 -2.90
CA TYR A 90 -3.53 -6.61 -1.52
C TYR A 90 -3.34 -8.09 -1.24
N ALA A 91 -4.24 -8.95 -1.72
CA ALA A 91 -4.09 -10.40 -1.60
C ALA A 91 -2.79 -10.88 -2.28
N GLY A 92 -2.46 -10.34 -3.44
CA GLY A 92 -1.22 -10.66 -4.15
C GLY A 92 0.03 -10.18 -3.42
N ILE A 93 0.02 -8.96 -2.87
CA ILE A 93 1.15 -8.43 -2.09
C ILE A 93 1.32 -9.22 -0.79
N LEU A 94 0.22 -9.56 -0.09
CA LEU A 94 0.25 -10.43 1.07
C LEU A 94 0.83 -11.81 0.72
N ALA A 95 0.44 -12.37 -0.43
CA ALA A 95 0.97 -13.65 -0.90
C ALA A 95 2.48 -13.63 -1.18
N MET A 96 3.01 -12.48 -1.59
CA MET A 96 4.45 -12.28 -1.84
C MET A 96 5.26 -12.07 -0.57
N SER A 97 4.61 -11.74 0.55
CA SER A 97 5.31 -11.50 1.81
C SER A 97 5.61 -12.81 2.54
N SER A 98 6.86 -12.98 2.95
CA SER A 98 7.28 -14.11 3.78
C SER A 98 6.83 -14.01 5.24
N ASN A 99 6.52 -12.80 5.71
CA ASN A 99 6.20 -12.51 7.12
C ASN A 99 4.69 -12.61 7.40
N VAL A 100 3.86 -12.76 6.36
CA VAL A 100 2.40 -12.86 6.52
C VAL A 100 2.02 -14.25 6.99
N LYS A 101 1.33 -14.31 8.11
CA LYS A 101 0.84 -15.55 8.74
C LYS A 101 -0.26 -16.21 7.91
N GLU A 102 -0.50 -17.50 8.15
CA GLU A 102 -1.58 -18.24 7.47
C GLU A 102 -2.97 -17.73 7.85
N ASP A 103 -3.13 -17.22 9.08
CA ASP A 103 -4.37 -16.66 9.65
C ASP A 103 -4.53 -15.15 9.40
N VAL A 104 -3.81 -14.60 8.43
CA VAL A 104 -3.81 -13.17 8.13
C VAL A 104 -5.21 -12.60 7.89
N VAL A 105 -6.13 -13.39 7.32
CA VAL A 105 -7.47 -12.91 7.01
C VAL A 105 -8.29 -12.73 8.29
N ASP A 106 -8.13 -13.59 9.28
CA ASP A 106 -8.77 -13.43 10.60
C ASP A 106 -8.24 -12.18 11.30
N GLU A 107 -6.93 -11.94 11.22
CA GLU A 107 -6.33 -10.71 11.74
C GLU A 107 -6.84 -9.45 11.03
N LEU A 108 -7.03 -9.49 9.70
CA LEU A 108 -7.63 -8.39 8.93
C LEU A 108 -9.05 -8.07 9.41
N VAL A 109 -9.87 -9.08 9.69
CA VAL A 109 -11.24 -8.89 10.19
C VAL A 109 -11.22 -8.21 11.57
N ILE A 110 -10.36 -8.66 12.47
CA ILE A 110 -10.22 -8.06 13.81
C ILE A 110 -9.80 -6.59 13.69
N MET A 111 -8.81 -6.28 12.86
CA MET A 111 -8.36 -4.90 12.67
C MET A 111 -9.44 -4.03 12.02
N ASP A 112 -10.17 -4.53 11.02
CA ASP A 112 -11.25 -3.79 10.36
C ASP A 112 -12.39 -3.49 11.33
N ASP A 113 -12.77 -4.46 12.16
CA ASP A 113 -13.80 -4.29 13.21
C ASP A 113 -13.39 -3.23 14.24
N LEU A 114 -12.15 -3.25 14.73
CA LEU A 114 -11.63 -2.24 15.65
C LEU A 114 -11.69 -0.84 15.01
N LEU A 115 -11.18 -0.70 13.79
CA LEU A 115 -11.14 0.58 13.07
C LEU A 115 -12.54 1.14 12.79
N VAL A 116 -13.52 0.29 12.46
CA VAL A 116 -14.88 0.72 12.18
C VAL A 116 -15.65 1.02 13.47
N ASN A 117 -15.60 0.13 14.46
CA ASN A 117 -16.47 0.19 15.62
C ASN A 117 -15.94 1.11 16.72
N GLU A 118 -14.63 1.11 16.98
CA GLU A 118 -14.01 1.95 18.00
C GLU A 118 -13.62 3.32 17.47
N TYR A 119 -12.92 3.36 16.32
CA TYR A 119 -12.42 4.61 15.75
C TYR A 119 -13.36 5.25 14.71
N ARG A 120 -14.50 4.59 14.40
CA ARG A 120 -15.56 5.08 13.51
C ARG A 120 -15.04 5.50 12.13
N LEU A 121 -14.04 4.81 11.62
CA LEU A 121 -13.52 5.07 10.29
C LEU A 121 -14.48 4.56 9.20
N PRO A 122 -14.51 5.20 8.02
CA PRO A 122 -15.23 4.68 6.88
C PRO A 122 -14.73 3.28 6.48
N LYS A 123 -15.64 2.35 6.19
CA LYS A 123 -15.34 0.94 5.89
C LYS A 123 -14.26 0.75 4.81
N ASP A 124 -14.34 1.51 3.71
CA ASP A 124 -13.34 1.43 2.63
C ASP A 124 -11.92 1.83 3.09
N PHE A 125 -11.85 2.77 4.02
CA PHE A 125 -10.57 3.20 4.57
C PHE A 125 -10.06 2.23 5.61
N SER A 126 -10.90 1.78 6.54
CA SER A 126 -10.57 0.77 7.55
C SER A 126 -9.93 -0.45 6.91
N ARG A 127 -10.55 -0.97 5.86
CA ARG A 127 -10.06 -2.13 5.14
C ARG A 127 -8.66 -1.92 4.56
N ARG A 128 -8.42 -0.82 3.85
CA ARG A 128 -7.11 -0.51 3.28
C ARG A 128 -6.04 -0.35 4.36
N LEU A 129 -6.44 0.23 5.48
CA LEU A 129 -5.57 0.38 6.64
C LEU A 129 -5.23 -0.99 7.24
N SER A 130 -6.22 -1.87 7.40
CA SER A 130 -6.01 -3.25 7.88
C SER A 130 -5.04 -4.01 6.99
N TYR A 131 -5.17 -3.90 5.67
CA TYR A 131 -4.23 -4.52 4.73
C TYR A 131 -2.80 -4.02 4.93
N ALA A 132 -2.61 -2.72 5.12
CA ALA A 132 -1.28 -2.18 5.37
C ALA A 132 -0.71 -2.66 6.72
N LEU A 133 -1.55 -2.70 7.75
CA LEU A 133 -1.18 -3.17 9.09
C LEU A 133 -0.85 -4.67 9.14
N ALA A 134 -1.38 -5.48 8.22
CA ALA A 134 -1.05 -6.91 8.14
C ALA A 134 0.44 -7.19 7.87
N PHE A 135 1.17 -6.22 7.34
CA PHE A 135 2.63 -6.34 7.12
C PHE A 135 3.47 -5.93 8.33
N CYS A 136 2.84 -5.38 9.36
CA CYS A 136 3.51 -4.93 10.56
C CYS A 136 3.54 -6.03 11.62
N ASP A 137 4.52 -5.96 12.53
CA ASP A 137 4.64 -6.87 13.66
C ASP A 137 3.71 -6.44 14.81
N GLY A 138 3.31 -7.39 15.65
CA GLY A 138 2.46 -7.16 16.82
C GLY A 138 1.09 -7.80 16.74
N THR A 139 0.26 -7.55 17.74
CA THR A 139 -1.15 -7.99 17.77
C THR A 139 -2.04 -7.01 16.99
N ALA A 140 -3.18 -7.47 16.47
CA ALA A 140 -4.14 -6.64 15.76
C ALA A 140 -4.49 -5.35 16.53
N THR A 141 -4.78 -5.48 17.82
CA THR A 141 -5.11 -4.34 18.69
C THR A 141 -3.96 -3.35 18.80
N GLN A 142 -2.74 -3.83 19.04
CA GLN A 142 -1.57 -2.97 19.16
C GLN A 142 -1.26 -2.23 17.86
N LYS A 143 -1.34 -2.92 16.72
CA LYS A 143 -1.15 -2.32 15.40
C LYS A 143 -2.14 -1.18 15.13
N VAL A 144 -3.42 -1.41 15.45
CA VAL A 144 -4.48 -0.41 15.29
C VAL A 144 -4.27 0.77 16.23
N GLN A 145 -3.96 0.53 17.51
CA GLN A 145 -3.71 1.59 18.49
C GLN A 145 -2.55 2.49 18.07
N ASN A 146 -1.40 1.92 17.76
CA ASN A 146 -0.23 2.68 17.30
C ASN A 146 -0.55 3.51 16.05
N ALA A 147 -1.25 2.91 15.08
CA ALA A 147 -1.64 3.60 13.85
C ALA A 147 -2.55 4.80 14.15
N MET A 148 -3.55 4.62 14.99
CA MET A 148 -4.53 5.67 15.29
C MET A 148 -3.92 6.78 16.14
N GLU A 149 -3.09 6.45 17.12
CA GLU A 149 -2.34 7.43 17.92
C GLU A 149 -1.48 8.35 17.05
N PHE A 150 -0.85 7.79 16.01
CA PHE A 150 -0.03 8.57 15.08
C PHE A 150 -0.86 9.35 14.04
N ILE A 151 -2.01 8.80 13.60
CA ILE A 151 -2.86 9.40 12.56
C ILE A 151 -3.76 10.50 13.11
N GLU A 152 -4.34 10.35 14.30
CA GLU A 152 -5.32 11.29 14.85
C GLU A 152 -4.84 12.74 14.90
N PRO A 153 -3.62 13.06 15.37
CA PRO A 153 -3.10 14.43 15.36
C PRO A 153 -3.01 15.02 13.95
N CYS A 154 -2.80 14.17 12.95
CA CYS A 154 -2.71 14.58 11.55
C CYS A 154 -4.07 14.89 10.92
N THR A 155 -5.17 14.26 11.42
CA THR A 155 -6.50 14.30 10.79
C THR A 155 -7.42 15.41 11.29
N SER A 156 -7.15 16.01 12.44
CA SER A 156 -8.05 16.94 13.13
C SER A 156 -8.45 18.20 12.33
N LYS A 157 -7.76 18.49 11.22
CA LYS A 157 -7.97 19.67 10.39
C LYS A 157 -8.26 19.36 8.91
N TRP A 158 -8.47 18.09 8.51
CA TRP A 158 -8.50 17.75 7.09
C TRP A 158 -9.85 17.22 6.63
N ASN A 159 -10.24 17.68 5.44
CA ASN A 159 -11.44 17.22 4.78
C ASN A 159 -11.35 15.71 4.53
N ARG A 160 -12.17 14.93 5.25
CA ARG A 160 -12.12 13.47 5.37
C ARG A 160 -12.18 12.71 4.02
N ARG A 161 -12.62 13.34 2.92
CA ARG A 161 -12.84 12.64 1.63
C ARG A 161 -11.58 12.42 0.79
N ILE A 162 -10.57 13.29 0.86
CA ILE A 162 -9.37 13.20 -0.01
C ILE A 162 -8.15 12.70 0.77
N GLY A 163 -8.15 12.83 2.09
CA GLY A 163 -6.98 12.62 2.94
C GLY A 163 -6.64 11.17 3.28
N TYR A 164 -7.62 10.30 3.35
CA TYR A 164 -7.43 8.98 3.97
C TYR A 164 -6.35 8.10 3.32
N ILE A 165 -6.23 8.13 2.00
CA ILE A 165 -5.23 7.31 1.33
C ILE A 165 -3.79 7.69 1.71
N TYR A 166 -3.55 8.95 2.06
CA TYR A 166 -2.23 9.43 2.49
C TYR A 166 -1.83 8.91 3.88
N TYR A 167 -2.82 8.48 4.68
CA TYR A 167 -2.57 7.98 6.04
C TYR A 167 -2.23 6.50 6.12
N ILE A 168 -2.35 5.75 5.02
CA ILE A 168 -1.99 4.33 5.02
C ILE A 168 -0.50 4.14 5.35
N LEU A 169 0.38 4.98 4.79
CA LEU A 169 1.81 4.91 5.13
C LEU A 169 2.09 5.35 6.57
N HIS A 170 1.29 6.26 7.14
CA HIS A 170 1.41 6.63 8.56
C HIS A 170 1.19 5.43 9.47
N ALA A 171 0.21 4.60 9.15
CA ALA A 171 -0.06 3.39 9.93
C ALA A 171 1.13 2.41 9.91
N VAL A 172 1.80 2.28 8.76
CA VAL A 172 2.99 1.44 8.63
C VAL A 172 4.15 2.04 9.44
N VAL A 173 4.38 3.36 9.31
CA VAL A 173 5.43 4.08 10.07
C VAL A 173 5.22 3.94 11.57
N ALA A 174 3.99 4.06 12.06
CA ALA A 174 3.66 3.92 13.48
C ALA A 174 3.92 2.50 14.05
N ASN A 175 4.08 1.51 13.18
CA ASN A 175 4.24 0.11 13.56
C ASN A 175 5.61 -0.47 13.19
N ILE A 176 6.59 0.36 12.83
CA ILE A 176 7.97 -0.10 12.77
C ILE A 176 8.51 -0.30 14.18
N SER A 177 9.55 -1.13 14.33
CA SER A 177 10.14 -1.49 15.65
C SER A 177 10.94 -0.36 16.31
N ILE A 178 10.37 0.85 16.33
CA ILE A 178 10.93 2.08 16.92
C ILE A 178 9.87 2.68 17.86
N PRO A 179 10.25 3.25 19.02
CA PRO A 179 9.31 3.92 19.92
C PRO A 179 8.53 5.03 19.21
N LEU A 180 7.21 5.10 19.44
CA LEU A 180 6.31 5.99 18.73
C LEU A 180 6.67 7.47 18.91
N ASP A 181 7.12 7.86 20.10
CA ASP A 181 7.56 9.24 20.40
C ASP A 181 8.81 9.61 19.59
N THR A 182 9.73 8.68 19.36
CA THR A 182 10.89 8.90 18.47
C THR A 182 10.42 9.10 17.04
N ILE A 183 9.52 8.24 16.56
CA ILE A 183 8.93 8.35 15.23
C ILE A 183 8.20 9.69 15.06
N GLN A 184 7.40 10.09 16.04
CA GLN A 184 6.65 11.34 15.99
C GLN A 184 7.59 12.54 15.91
N LYS A 185 8.65 12.55 16.71
CA LYS A 185 9.66 13.62 16.69
C LYS A 185 10.34 13.69 15.31
N ASP A 186 10.82 12.57 14.80
CA ASP A 186 11.50 12.55 13.50
C ASP A 186 10.57 12.90 12.35
N TYR A 187 9.30 12.50 12.45
CA TYR A 187 8.28 12.90 11.49
C TYR A 187 8.07 14.42 11.47
N ASP A 188 7.98 15.04 12.65
CA ASP A 188 7.81 16.50 12.77
C ASP A 188 9.05 17.25 12.25
N ASP A 189 10.25 16.75 12.53
CA ASP A 189 11.52 17.32 12.02
C ASP A 189 11.58 17.23 10.48
N VAL A 190 11.23 16.09 9.90
CA VAL A 190 11.16 15.90 8.44
C VAL A 190 10.09 16.81 7.83
N MET A 191 8.91 16.89 8.42
CA MET A 191 7.83 17.76 7.96
C MET A 191 8.23 19.24 7.97
N GLU A 192 8.95 19.67 8.99
CA GLU A 192 9.47 21.04 9.07
C GLU A 192 10.53 21.30 8.00
N TYR A 193 11.44 20.35 7.78
CA TYR A 193 12.44 20.43 6.71
C TYR A 193 11.78 20.52 5.33
N LEU A 194 10.82 19.66 5.04
CA LEU A 194 10.10 19.67 3.76
C LEU A 194 9.33 20.98 3.55
N LYS A 195 8.73 21.53 4.61
CA LYS A 195 8.02 22.81 4.56
C LYS A 195 8.95 23.98 4.18
N LYS A 196 10.18 23.97 4.66
CA LYS A 196 11.19 25.01 4.40
C LYS A 196 11.87 24.83 3.03
N SER A 197 11.86 23.63 2.48
CA SER A 197 12.51 23.32 1.20
C SER A 197 11.78 23.95 0.03
N ARG A 198 12.50 24.72 -0.80
CA ARG A 198 11.96 25.33 -2.02
C ARG A 198 11.34 24.31 -2.99
N GLN A 199 11.92 23.13 -3.06
CA GLN A 199 11.45 22.05 -3.93
C GLN A 199 10.08 21.54 -3.53
N TYR A 200 9.73 21.61 -2.25
CA TYR A 200 8.44 21.18 -1.69
C TYR A 200 7.42 22.30 -1.48
N GLY A 201 7.75 23.53 -1.90
CA GLY A 201 6.85 24.68 -1.75
C GLY A 201 5.50 24.54 -2.47
N TRP A 202 5.46 23.73 -3.54
CA TRP A 202 4.26 23.45 -4.34
C TRP A 202 3.43 22.28 -3.83
N PHE A 203 3.97 21.48 -2.91
CA PHE A 203 3.29 20.33 -2.37
C PHE A 203 2.31 20.74 -1.26
N SER A 204 1.12 20.17 -1.30
CA SER A 204 0.15 20.30 -0.20
C SER A 204 0.68 19.65 1.08
N LYS A 205 0.09 19.99 2.24
CA LYS A 205 0.47 19.35 3.51
C LYS A 205 0.32 17.81 3.46
N PRO A 206 -0.80 17.22 2.89
CA PRO A 206 -0.92 15.77 2.72
C PRO A 206 0.21 15.15 1.91
N GLU A 207 0.62 15.80 0.84
CA GLU A 207 1.70 15.30 -0.01
C GLU A 207 3.04 15.32 0.73
N ARG A 208 3.35 16.41 1.43
CA ARG A 208 4.56 16.47 2.27
C ARG A 208 4.54 15.40 3.36
N SER A 209 3.38 15.19 3.98
CA SER A 209 3.16 14.17 5.00
C SER A 209 3.44 12.76 4.46
N LEU A 210 2.96 12.45 3.25
CA LEU A 210 3.27 11.20 2.57
C LEU A 210 4.78 11.04 2.33
N HIS A 211 5.44 12.08 1.82
CA HIS A 211 6.88 12.05 1.58
C HIS A 211 7.67 11.93 2.89
N ALA A 212 7.22 12.55 3.99
CA ALA A 212 7.84 12.37 5.29
C ALA A 212 7.79 10.89 5.75
N CYS A 213 6.62 10.24 5.62
CA CYS A 213 6.51 8.81 5.91
C CYS A 213 7.43 7.96 5.04
N MET A 214 7.56 8.28 3.75
CA MET A 214 8.47 7.56 2.85
C MET A 214 9.94 7.71 3.29
N ILE A 215 10.35 8.91 3.68
CA ILE A 215 11.71 9.16 4.18
C ILE A 215 11.97 8.35 5.44
N LEU A 216 11.04 8.34 6.39
CA LEU A 216 11.17 7.57 7.63
C LEU A 216 11.22 6.06 7.36
N LEU A 217 10.35 5.54 6.49
CA LEU A 217 10.38 4.13 6.10
C LEU A 217 11.71 3.77 5.43
N SER A 218 12.20 4.60 4.52
CA SER A 218 13.50 4.39 3.89
C SER A 218 14.65 4.40 4.90
N TYR A 219 14.58 5.27 5.89
CA TYR A 219 15.62 5.40 6.92
C TYR A 219 15.64 4.25 7.91
N TYR A 220 14.47 3.87 8.45
CA TYR A 220 14.36 2.91 9.53
C TYR A 220 14.23 1.45 9.06
N VAL A 221 13.60 1.23 7.93
CA VAL A 221 13.30 -0.12 7.43
C VAL A 221 14.32 -0.58 6.39
N GLY A 222 14.96 0.37 5.71
CA GLY A 222 16.00 0.09 4.73
C GLY A 222 15.53 -0.88 3.64
N ASN A 223 16.26 -1.98 3.48
CA ASN A 223 16.01 -2.98 2.43
C ASN A 223 14.99 -4.08 2.82
N ASN A 224 14.10 -3.85 3.80
CA ASN A 224 13.02 -4.80 4.07
C ASN A 224 12.10 -4.92 2.86
N THR A 225 12.25 -6.01 2.11
CA THR A 225 11.58 -6.24 0.83
C THR A 225 10.05 -6.20 0.95
N SER A 226 9.49 -6.68 2.06
CA SER A 226 8.02 -6.71 2.25
C SER A 226 7.44 -5.31 2.44
N ILE A 227 8.06 -4.48 3.27
CA ILE A 227 7.62 -3.08 3.49
C ILE A 227 7.90 -2.23 2.25
N TYR A 228 9.00 -2.46 1.55
CA TYR A 228 9.30 -1.80 0.29
C TYR A 228 8.24 -2.11 -0.77
N THR A 229 7.89 -3.38 -0.96
CA THR A 229 6.84 -3.82 -1.90
C THR A 229 5.48 -3.20 -1.54
N LEU A 230 5.11 -3.21 -0.25
CA LEU A 230 3.90 -2.56 0.24
C LEU A 230 3.91 -1.05 -0.04
N THR A 231 5.00 -0.36 0.28
CA THR A 231 5.15 1.09 0.07
C THR A 231 4.95 1.44 -1.39
N ASN A 232 5.60 0.71 -2.30
CA ASN A 232 5.44 0.90 -3.73
C ASN A 232 4.00 0.66 -4.18
N ALA A 233 3.35 -0.41 -3.74
CA ALA A 233 1.96 -0.69 -4.08
C ALA A 233 1.00 0.42 -3.59
N ILE A 234 1.21 0.96 -2.41
CA ILE A 234 0.43 2.10 -1.88
C ILE A 234 0.65 3.34 -2.75
N LEU A 235 1.90 3.66 -3.09
CA LEU A 235 2.22 4.81 -3.94
C LEU A 235 1.60 4.70 -5.34
N TYR A 236 1.64 3.51 -5.95
CA TYR A 236 0.99 3.27 -7.24
C TYR A 236 -0.53 3.42 -7.15
N THR A 237 -1.13 2.91 -6.08
CA THR A 237 -2.56 3.07 -5.84
C THR A 237 -2.93 4.55 -5.72
N ILE A 238 -2.15 5.36 -4.99
CA ILE A 238 -2.34 6.80 -4.86
C ILE A 238 -2.20 7.50 -6.21
N ALA A 239 -1.14 7.21 -6.94
CA ALA A 239 -0.89 7.81 -8.25
C ALA A 239 -2.02 7.51 -9.23
N LEU A 240 -2.52 6.28 -9.22
CA LEU A 240 -3.62 5.83 -10.03
C LEU A 240 -4.93 6.52 -9.69
N MET A 241 -5.30 6.57 -8.40
CA MET A 241 -6.53 7.24 -7.96
C MET A 241 -6.52 8.72 -8.32
N ARG A 242 -5.37 9.40 -8.27
CA ARG A 242 -5.22 10.78 -8.75
C ARG A 242 -5.46 10.90 -10.24
N ALA A 243 -4.89 10.00 -11.04
CA ALA A 243 -5.09 10.00 -12.48
C ALA A 243 -6.57 9.80 -12.87
N LEU A 244 -7.28 8.93 -12.15
CA LEU A 244 -8.72 8.71 -12.34
C LEU A 244 -9.56 9.91 -11.90
N ALA A 245 -9.24 10.54 -10.78
CA ALA A 245 -9.95 11.73 -10.29
C ALA A 245 -9.81 12.92 -11.24
N GLN A 246 -8.65 13.13 -11.85
CA GLN A 246 -8.43 14.18 -12.85
C GLN A 246 -9.22 13.96 -14.15
N ARG A 247 -9.67 12.73 -14.44
CA ARG A 247 -10.52 12.42 -15.59
C ARG A 247 -11.99 12.72 -15.35
N SER A 248 -12.49 12.47 -14.15
CA SER A 248 -13.90 12.72 -13.80
C SER A 248 -14.22 14.20 -13.66
N SER A 249 -13.21 15.07 -13.64
CA SER A 249 -13.36 16.53 -13.56
C SER A 249 -13.24 17.24 -14.93
N ARG A 250 -13.08 16.48 -16.01
CA ARG A 250 -13.13 16.97 -17.42
C ARG A 250 -14.34 16.41 -18.13
#